data_aa8cad0f8c466a23d788dfe609ea6dce
#
_entry.id   aa8cad0f8c466a23d788dfe609ea6dce
#
_cell.length_a   1.000
_cell.length_b   1.000
_cell.length_c   1.000
_cell.angle_alpha   90.00
_cell.angle_beta   90.00
_cell.angle_gamma   90.00
#
_symmetry.space_group_name_H-M   'P 1'
#
loop_
_entity.id
_entity.type
_entity.pdbx_description
1 polymer ?
#
loop_
_entity_poly.entity_id
_entity_poly.type
_entity_poly.pdbx_seq_one_letter_code
_entity_poly.pdbx_strand_id
1 'polypeptide(L)'
;MRGKKKIAALAICAVAALTIRISSAQQPVADSWKGDLTPIANSSWNYEHAAHLLERAGFGGTPEQVQALATMSILDAVRKLVYFDPATNTHLAPFDHSGIHDPGLEPFPPSRPATTALARDAGEALGIKVKPSGNRRLQPVVNKFFYWLRASSLETNRVAYWWANRMVATETPLQEKMALFWHGHYAINEGKVRDYRKLLQELELFHDMGTGNFRDLMVAVAQDPAMLSFLDAGVNVKGAPNENFAREIMELFTMGVGNYSETDIREGARAFTGWNFEDLEFVINEDQHDDSSKTFLGRTGNFSGVEVIDIIMEQPVTAEYIAGKVYRFFVRDEISPELQSELGSVLRDADYEISALLETIFLSRDFYSPASVGTHLKSPVELAVSTYRKLGLDYVPGVPDFNQATGALGQTLFRPPTVAGWAGGRSWITPGLLLERGNFARDVLFPDINFIAADRRNPSREIQSVARRIRDGLDISSATQPSSIGEGQVMAESNMLADRDEDFNTRYGSFRGWQMAIERVKPIPRHTARLNLSGLVLAKELANTDEVVDYFIARFMRVAPGADSRRMLVGFLNEELGTSSIDEAKTYMEDALRMALHLLLSQPEYQLG
;
A
#
# COMPACT_ATOMS: atom_id res chain seq x y z
N MET A 1 -32.29 14.80 17.62
CA MET A 1 -31.27 15.64 18.30
C MET A 1 -30.79 15.12 19.67
N ARG A 2 -31.56 14.29 20.41
CA ARG A 2 -31.10 13.69 21.70
C ARG A 2 -30.08 12.54 21.52
N GLY A 3 -30.19 11.74 20.46
CA GLY A 3 -29.30 10.61 20.21
C GLY A 3 -27.84 11.00 19.87
N LYS A 4 -27.62 12.07 19.07
CA LYS A 4 -26.26 12.50 18.66
C LYS A 4 -25.37 12.95 19.84
N LYS A 5 -25.99 13.50 20.91
CA LYS A 5 -25.23 13.91 22.11
C LYS A 5 -24.79 12.72 22.98
N LYS A 6 -25.55 11.61 22.98
CA LYS A 6 -25.18 10.41 23.75
C LYS A 6 -24.04 9.62 23.09
N ILE A 7 -24.00 9.55 21.76
CA ILE A 7 -22.94 8.85 21.01
C ILE A 7 -21.59 9.54 21.18
N ALA A 8 -21.56 10.89 21.13
CA ALA A 8 -20.34 11.65 21.38
C ALA A 8 -19.82 11.48 22.83
N ALA A 9 -20.71 11.36 23.80
CA ALA A 9 -20.33 11.15 25.21
C ALA A 9 -19.78 9.72 25.46
N LEU A 10 -20.33 8.70 24.78
CA LEU A 10 -19.82 7.32 24.91
C LEU A 10 -18.43 7.14 24.24
N ALA A 11 -18.20 7.76 23.09
CA ALA A 11 -16.90 7.73 22.43
C ALA A 11 -15.79 8.40 23.28
N ILE A 12 -16.13 9.48 23.99
CA ILE A 12 -15.21 10.20 24.89
C ILE A 12 -14.92 9.37 26.16
N CYS A 13 -15.91 8.63 26.69
CA CYS A 13 -15.72 7.75 27.85
C CYS A 13 -14.86 6.52 27.53
N ALA A 14 -14.92 5.97 26.32
CA ALA A 14 -14.08 4.86 25.90
C ALA A 14 -12.58 5.25 25.78
N VAL A 15 -12.29 6.50 25.42
CA VAL A 15 -10.92 7.01 25.34
C VAL A 15 -10.34 7.35 26.73
N ALA A 16 -11.16 7.75 27.70
CA ALA A 16 -10.70 8.10 29.04
C ALA A 16 -10.46 6.89 29.97
N ALA A 17 -10.94 5.68 29.63
CA ALA A 17 -10.74 4.46 30.41
C ALA A 17 -9.48 3.66 30.01
N LEU A 18 -8.64 4.16 29.12
CA LEU A 18 -7.44 3.48 28.64
C LEU A 18 -6.22 3.65 29.58
N THR A 19 -6.41 3.58 30.89
CA THR A 19 -5.35 3.20 31.82
C THR A 19 -5.33 1.67 31.91
N ILE A 20 -4.45 1.09 31.12
CA ILE A 20 -4.18 -0.32 30.95
C ILE A 20 -4.09 -1.02 32.31
N ARG A 21 -5.09 -1.82 32.66
CA ARG A 21 -4.89 -3.00 33.49
C ARG A 21 -4.98 -4.21 32.56
N ILE A 22 -3.82 -4.71 32.12
CA ILE A 22 -3.69 -6.07 31.60
C ILE A 22 -4.08 -7.00 32.76
N SER A 23 -5.32 -7.47 32.75
CA SER A 23 -5.76 -8.51 33.67
C SER A 23 -5.26 -9.84 33.13
N SER A 24 -4.21 -10.34 33.75
CA SER A 24 -3.70 -11.70 33.60
C SER A 24 -4.75 -12.71 34.08
N ALA A 25 -5.40 -13.42 33.17
CA ALA A 25 -6.06 -14.68 33.48
C ALA A 25 -6.26 -15.52 32.20
N GLN A 26 -5.17 -15.98 31.62
CA GLN A 26 -5.14 -17.27 30.95
C GLN A 26 -3.78 -17.90 31.21
N GLN A 27 -3.80 -19.11 31.76
CA GLN A 27 -2.63 -19.81 32.23
C GLN A 27 -1.80 -20.46 31.10
N PRO A 28 -0.53 -20.77 31.35
CA PRO A 28 0.51 -20.99 30.36
C PRO A 28 0.49 -22.43 29.82
N VAL A 29 -0.30 -22.70 28.81
CA VAL A 29 -0.13 -23.94 27.99
C VAL A 29 0.74 -23.67 26.77
N ALA A 30 1.22 -22.45 26.58
CA ALA A 30 1.60 -22.03 25.25
C ALA A 30 2.96 -21.32 25.12
N ASP A 31 3.71 -21.13 26.15
CA ASP A 31 5.11 -20.66 26.02
C ASP A 31 6.01 -21.70 25.33
N SER A 32 5.59 -22.97 25.32
CA SER A 32 6.33 -24.07 24.66
C SER A 32 6.32 -24.03 23.14
N TRP A 33 5.41 -23.26 22.52
CA TRP A 33 5.31 -23.17 21.05
C TRP A 33 6.05 -21.97 20.47
N LYS A 34 6.42 -20.99 21.31
CA LYS A 34 7.14 -19.81 20.84
C LYS A 34 8.52 -20.20 20.31
N GLY A 35 8.77 -19.92 19.04
CA GLY A 35 10.02 -20.24 18.34
C GLY A 35 10.12 -21.69 17.85
N ASP A 36 9.07 -22.51 18.00
CA ASP A 36 9.06 -23.92 17.56
C ASP A 36 8.55 -24.02 16.11
N LEU A 37 9.44 -24.31 15.17
CA LEU A 37 9.13 -24.48 13.74
C LEU A 37 8.52 -25.86 13.42
N THR A 38 8.40 -26.78 14.38
CA THR A 38 7.75 -28.07 14.09
C THR A 38 6.29 -27.87 13.72
N PRO A 39 5.77 -28.63 12.71
CA PRO A 39 4.38 -28.52 12.31
C PRO A 39 3.40 -28.85 13.43
N ILE A 40 2.27 -28.13 13.52
CA ILE A 40 1.20 -28.52 14.42
C ILE A 40 0.52 -29.81 13.94
N ALA A 41 0.07 -30.62 14.89
CA ALA A 41 -0.68 -31.82 14.57
C ALA A 41 -2.11 -31.49 14.07
N ASN A 42 -2.68 -32.34 13.19
CA ASN A 42 -4.07 -32.19 12.76
C ASN A 42 -5.08 -32.18 13.94
N SER A 43 -4.77 -32.86 15.05
CA SER A 43 -5.58 -32.86 16.26
C SER A 43 -5.63 -31.50 16.97
N SER A 44 -4.67 -30.63 16.69
CA SER A 44 -4.62 -29.24 17.21
C SER A 44 -5.24 -28.24 16.23
N TRP A 45 -5.49 -28.63 14.99
CA TRP A 45 -6.10 -27.79 13.98
C TRP A 45 -7.59 -27.59 14.25
N ASN A 46 -8.05 -26.34 14.20
CA ASN A 46 -9.41 -25.97 14.53
C ASN A 46 -9.83 -24.67 13.82
N TYR A 47 -11.07 -24.24 14.06
CA TYR A 47 -11.62 -23.01 13.46
C TYR A 47 -10.78 -21.77 13.78
N GLU A 48 -10.32 -21.60 15.03
CA GLU A 48 -9.55 -20.41 15.45
C GLU A 48 -8.20 -20.35 14.75
N HIS A 49 -7.52 -21.49 14.60
CA HIS A 49 -6.27 -21.58 13.85
C HIS A 49 -6.49 -21.32 12.35
N ALA A 50 -7.58 -21.84 11.77
CA ALA A 50 -7.94 -21.54 10.38
C ALA A 50 -8.24 -20.06 10.16
N ALA A 51 -8.94 -19.44 11.12
CA ALA A 51 -9.22 -18.02 11.10
C ALA A 51 -7.94 -17.16 11.21
N HIS A 52 -7.01 -17.57 12.08
CA HIS A 52 -5.71 -16.92 12.18
C HIS A 52 -4.90 -17.05 10.87
N LEU A 53 -4.82 -18.26 10.32
CA LEU A 53 -4.14 -18.48 9.04
C LEU A 53 -4.72 -17.60 7.93
N LEU A 54 -6.04 -17.55 7.79
CA LEU A 54 -6.70 -16.76 6.74
C LEU A 54 -6.53 -15.24 6.97
N GLU A 55 -6.43 -14.79 8.21
CA GLU A 55 -6.15 -13.39 8.55
C GLU A 55 -4.71 -13.02 8.16
N ARG A 56 -3.72 -13.89 8.48
CA ARG A 56 -2.30 -13.60 8.29
C ARG A 56 -1.83 -13.86 6.87
N ALA A 57 -2.16 -15.01 6.28
CA ALA A 57 -1.83 -15.36 4.90
C ALA A 57 -2.73 -14.66 3.86
N GLY A 58 -3.74 -13.92 4.32
CA GLY A 58 -4.64 -13.15 3.47
C GLY A 58 -5.09 -11.86 4.18
N PHE A 59 -6.39 -11.60 4.12
CA PHE A 59 -7.02 -10.42 4.73
C PHE A 59 -8.25 -10.82 5.57
N GLY A 60 -8.24 -12.02 6.15
CA GLY A 60 -9.41 -12.61 6.78
C GLY A 60 -10.47 -13.06 5.79
N GLY A 61 -11.61 -13.47 6.32
CA GLY A 61 -12.73 -13.96 5.53
C GLY A 61 -14.03 -14.09 6.34
N THR A 62 -15.08 -14.55 5.68
CA THR A 62 -16.36 -14.85 6.33
C THR A 62 -16.25 -16.14 7.15
N PRO A 63 -17.15 -16.36 8.12
CA PRO A 63 -17.18 -17.62 8.88
C PRO A 63 -17.26 -18.86 8.00
N GLU A 64 -17.96 -18.78 6.87
CA GLU A 64 -18.08 -19.88 5.91
C GLU A 64 -16.72 -20.21 5.25
N GLN A 65 -15.95 -19.18 4.88
CA GLN A 65 -14.61 -19.36 4.31
C GLN A 65 -13.64 -19.94 5.34
N VAL A 66 -13.70 -19.46 6.58
CA VAL A 66 -12.91 -20.01 7.70
C VAL A 66 -13.28 -21.47 7.97
N GLN A 67 -14.59 -21.79 8.03
CA GLN A 67 -15.06 -23.15 8.27
C GLN A 67 -14.63 -24.10 7.14
N ALA A 68 -14.73 -23.66 5.90
CA ALA A 68 -14.25 -24.44 4.75
C ALA A 68 -12.76 -24.81 4.87
N LEU A 69 -11.94 -23.85 5.35
CA LEU A 69 -10.52 -24.09 5.59
C LEU A 69 -10.31 -25.01 6.80
N ALA A 70 -11.05 -24.82 7.89
CA ALA A 70 -10.93 -25.62 9.12
C ALA A 70 -11.33 -27.10 8.95
N THR A 71 -12.12 -27.44 7.93
CA THR A 71 -12.49 -28.83 7.61
C THR A 71 -11.43 -29.59 6.83
N MET A 72 -10.42 -28.90 6.29
CA MET A 72 -9.27 -29.52 5.61
C MET A 72 -8.25 -30.01 6.65
N SER A 73 -7.29 -30.85 6.22
CA SER A 73 -6.09 -31.00 7.03
C SER A 73 -5.29 -29.70 7.05
N ILE A 74 -4.50 -29.46 8.11
CA ILE A 74 -3.68 -28.23 8.15
C ILE A 74 -2.72 -28.16 6.96
N LEU A 75 -2.14 -29.29 6.54
CA LEU A 75 -1.24 -29.35 5.40
C LEU A 75 -1.96 -28.93 4.11
N ASP A 76 -3.16 -29.45 3.87
CA ASP A 76 -3.95 -29.08 2.69
C ASP A 76 -4.40 -27.62 2.74
N ALA A 77 -4.78 -27.12 3.91
CA ALA A 77 -5.18 -25.74 4.12
C ALA A 77 -4.02 -24.76 3.81
N VAL A 78 -2.82 -25.05 4.34
CA VAL A 78 -1.63 -24.23 4.09
C VAL A 78 -1.23 -24.32 2.61
N ARG A 79 -1.17 -25.51 2.03
CA ARG A 79 -0.79 -25.70 0.62
C ARG A 79 -1.76 -25.06 -0.36
N LYS A 80 -3.05 -25.08 -0.07
CA LYS A 80 -4.06 -24.37 -0.86
C LYS A 80 -3.80 -22.87 -0.92
N LEU A 81 -3.29 -22.28 0.15
CA LEU A 81 -2.97 -20.84 0.19
C LEU A 81 -1.60 -20.56 -0.42
N VAL A 82 -0.59 -21.40 -0.16
CA VAL A 82 0.81 -21.17 -0.58
C VAL A 82 1.02 -21.50 -2.05
N TYR A 83 0.49 -22.63 -2.53
CA TYR A 83 0.64 -23.10 -3.91
C TYR A 83 -0.67 -22.89 -4.69
N PHE A 84 -1.14 -21.65 -4.66
CA PHE A 84 -2.37 -21.27 -5.36
C PHE A 84 -2.20 -21.33 -6.89
N ASP A 85 -3.32 -21.55 -7.58
CA ASP A 85 -3.38 -21.40 -9.04
C ASP A 85 -3.91 -19.99 -9.38
N PRO A 86 -3.09 -19.11 -9.99
CA PRO A 86 -3.55 -17.78 -10.41
C PRO A 86 -4.75 -17.81 -11.36
N ALA A 87 -4.91 -18.93 -12.12
CA ALA A 87 -6.03 -19.09 -13.04
C ALA A 87 -7.40 -19.14 -12.35
N THR A 88 -7.46 -19.38 -11.05
CA THR A 88 -8.73 -19.30 -10.29
C THR A 88 -9.34 -17.91 -10.25
N ASN A 89 -8.51 -16.87 -10.45
CA ASN A 89 -8.91 -15.46 -10.44
C ASN A 89 -9.39 -14.92 -11.81
N THR A 90 -9.87 -15.77 -12.71
CA THR A 90 -10.36 -15.34 -14.05
C THR A 90 -11.53 -14.36 -14.01
N HIS A 91 -12.24 -14.27 -12.88
CA HIS A 91 -13.31 -13.30 -12.63
C HIS A 91 -12.79 -11.88 -12.34
N LEU A 92 -11.51 -11.73 -11.99
CA LEU A 92 -10.90 -10.43 -11.74
C LEU A 92 -10.46 -9.78 -13.05
N ALA A 93 -11.10 -8.66 -13.39
CA ALA A 93 -10.77 -7.93 -14.60
C ALA A 93 -9.35 -7.32 -14.53
N PRO A 94 -8.60 -7.28 -15.63
CA PRO A 94 -7.35 -6.53 -15.71
C PRO A 94 -7.59 -5.03 -15.49
N PHE A 95 -6.51 -4.28 -15.28
CA PHE A 95 -6.63 -2.84 -15.10
C PHE A 95 -7.20 -2.17 -16.36
N ASP A 96 -8.26 -1.39 -16.18
CA ASP A 96 -8.93 -0.67 -17.27
C ASP A 96 -8.29 0.70 -17.48
N HIS A 97 -7.32 0.79 -18.37
CA HIS A 97 -6.60 2.01 -18.69
C HIS A 97 -7.50 3.14 -19.22
N SER A 98 -7.20 4.39 -18.86
CA SER A 98 -7.90 5.57 -19.41
C SER A 98 -7.36 6.01 -20.79
N GLY A 99 -6.28 5.40 -21.28
CA GLY A 99 -5.68 5.77 -22.56
C GLY A 99 -5.02 7.16 -22.54
N ILE A 100 -4.36 7.51 -21.43
CA ILE A 100 -3.76 8.84 -21.23
C ILE A 100 -2.35 8.97 -21.81
N HIS A 101 -1.70 7.86 -22.16
CA HIS A 101 -0.31 7.86 -22.62
C HIS A 101 -0.12 8.63 -23.93
N ASP A 102 0.85 9.51 -23.98
CA ASP A 102 1.27 10.27 -25.16
C ASP A 102 2.79 10.08 -25.35
N PRO A 103 3.22 9.18 -26.27
CA PRO A 103 4.64 8.88 -26.48
C PRO A 103 5.52 10.10 -26.83
N GLY A 104 4.91 11.17 -27.33
CA GLY A 104 5.63 12.40 -27.68
C GLY A 104 6.07 13.23 -26.46
N LEU A 105 5.80 12.78 -25.25
CA LEU A 105 6.16 13.51 -24.01
C LEU A 105 7.30 12.88 -23.24
N GLU A 106 7.80 11.74 -23.64
CA GLU A 106 8.94 11.09 -22.97
C GLU A 106 10.29 11.55 -23.52
N PRO A 107 11.36 11.54 -22.73
CA PRO A 107 11.42 11.25 -21.28
C PRO A 107 10.89 12.40 -20.42
N PHE A 108 10.30 12.04 -19.26
CA PHE A 108 9.79 13.05 -18.31
C PHE A 108 10.92 13.61 -17.44
N PRO A 109 11.18 14.92 -17.50
CA PRO A 109 12.26 15.49 -16.72
C PRO A 109 11.91 15.47 -15.22
N PRO A 110 12.89 15.17 -14.34
CA PRO A 110 12.66 15.00 -12.90
C PRO A 110 12.41 16.32 -12.16
N SER A 111 12.68 17.44 -12.78
CA SER A 111 12.65 18.75 -12.11
C SER A 111 12.10 19.87 -13.00
N ARG A 112 11.75 20.98 -12.37
CA ARG A 112 11.32 22.21 -13.07
C ARG A 112 12.39 22.76 -14.04
N PRO A 113 13.69 22.87 -13.67
CA PRO A 113 14.75 23.25 -14.61
C PRO A 113 14.86 22.29 -15.80
N ALA A 114 14.75 20.99 -15.56
CA ALA A 114 14.78 20.00 -16.63
C ALA A 114 13.54 20.10 -17.53
N THR A 115 12.35 20.46 -16.99
CA THR A 115 11.15 20.77 -17.79
C THR A 115 11.38 21.98 -18.69
N THR A 116 12.05 23.00 -18.19
CA THR A 116 12.41 24.19 -18.97
C THR A 116 13.37 23.83 -20.11
N ALA A 117 14.38 23.00 -19.84
CA ALA A 117 15.31 22.51 -20.85
C ALA A 117 14.56 21.72 -21.93
N LEU A 118 13.74 20.73 -21.55
CA LEU A 118 12.94 19.94 -22.50
C LEU A 118 12.04 20.83 -23.36
N ALA A 119 11.39 21.83 -22.77
CA ALA A 119 10.54 22.74 -23.51
C ALA A 119 11.32 23.58 -24.54
N ARG A 120 12.55 23.99 -24.20
CA ARG A 120 13.46 24.68 -25.14
C ARG A 120 13.89 23.77 -26.29
N ASP A 121 14.35 22.58 -25.97
CA ASP A 121 14.78 21.58 -26.95
C ASP A 121 13.64 21.22 -27.90
N ALA A 122 12.45 20.98 -27.38
CA ALA A 122 11.25 20.75 -28.17
C ALA A 122 10.87 21.97 -29.05
N GLY A 123 11.08 23.20 -28.53
CA GLY A 123 10.88 24.43 -29.27
C GLY A 123 11.87 24.57 -30.42
N GLU A 124 13.13 24.27 -30.20
CA GLU A 124 14.18 24.28 -31.21
C GLU A 124 13.91 23.26 -32.32
N ALA A 125 13.52 22.03 -31.94
CA ALA A 125 13.12 20.98 -32.89
C ALA A 125 11.95 21.40 -33.78
N LEU A 126 11.05 22.25 -33.27
CA LEU A 126 9.92 22.83 -34.02
C LEU A 126 10.29 24.11 -34.78
N GLY A 127 11.57 24.51 -34.78
CA GLY A 127 12.03 25.74 -35.40
C GLY A 127 11.55 27.04 -34.71
N ILE A 128 11.15 26.93 -33.45
CA ILE A 128 10.66 28.07 -32.65
C ILE A 128 11.86 28.70 -31.92
N LYS A 129 12.21 29.93 -32.29
CA LYS A 129 13.19 30.71 -31.51
C LYS A 129 12.55 31.13 -30.18
N VAL A 130 13.13 30.67 -29.09
CA VAL A 130 12.76 31.07 -27.73
C VAL A 130 13.16 32.55 -27.56
N LYS A 131 12.17 33.43 -27.52
CA LYS A 131 12.39 34.85 -27.21
C LYS A 131 11.59 35.22 -25.97
N PRO A 132 12.16 35.97 -25.04
CA PRO A 132 11.47 36.37 -23.81
C PRO A 132 10.37 37.40 -24.01
N SER A 133 9.67 37.41 -25.15
CA SER A 133 8.65 38.44 -25.40
C SER A 133 7.39 37.92 -26.09
N GLY A 134 6.28 38.03 -25.42
CA GLY A 134 4.96 38.28 -25.95
C GLY A 134 4.12 37.10 -26.40
N ASN A 135 4.64 36.09 -27.06
CA ASN A 135 3.89 34.92 -27.50
C ASN A 135 4.42 33.66 -26.83
N ARG A 136 3.66 33.09 -25.90
CA ARG A 136 4.01 31.87 -25.17
C ARG A 136 3.91 30.64 -26.07
N ARG A 137 4.84 30.54 -27.05
CA ARG A 137 4.82 29.50 -28.09
C ARG A 137 5.04 28.10 -27.55
N LEU A 138 5.82 27.97 -26.46
CA LEU A 138 6.10 26.71 -25.80
C LEU A 138 5.01 26.30 -24.80
N GLN A 139 4.01 27.12 -24.57
CA GLN A 139 2.93 26.80 -23.62
C GLN A 139 2.23 25.46 -23.91
N PRO A 140 1.93 25.08 -25.18
CA PRO A 140 1.33 23.77 -25.47
C PRO A 140 2.20 22.59 -25.00
N VAL A 141 3.55 22.68 -25.17
CA VAL A 141 4.50 21.64 -24.72
C VAL A 141 4.46 21.52 -23.21
N VAL A 142 4.53 22.64 -22.50
CA VAL A 142 4.49 22.69 -21.03
C VAL A 142 3.14 22.20 -20.49
N ASN A 143 2.03 22.53 -21.15
CA ASN A 143 0.71 22.02 -20.77
C ASN A 143 0.65 20.48 -20.88
N LYS A 144 1.19 19.90 -21.95
CA LYS A 144 1.25 18.45 -22.14
C LYS A 144 2.10 17.76 -21.07
N PHE A 145 3.26 18.34 -20.76
CA PHE A 145 4.11 17.83 -19.67
C PHE A 145 3.36 17.78 -18.33
N PHE A 146 2.73 18.87 -17.92
CA PHE A 146 1.94 18.89 -16.69
C PHE A 146 0.69 18.02 -16.77
N TYR A 147 0.10 17.85 -17.96
CA TYR A 147 -0.98 16.90 -18.18
C TYR A 147 -0.53 15.49 -17.83
N TRP A 148 0.60 15.01 -18.36
CA TRP A 148 1.11 13.68 -18.06
C TRP A 148 1.31 13.48 -16.56
N LEU A 149 2.02 14.39 -15.89
CA LEU A 149 2.23 14.31 -14.44
C LEU A 149 0.93 14.16 -13.65
N ARG A 150 -0.10 14.90 -14.04
CA ARG A 150 -1.39 14.87 -13.33
C ARG A 150 -2.22 13.65 -13.70
N ALA A 151 -2.25 13.29 -14.97
CA ALA A 151 -2.97 12.13 -15.46
C ALA A 151 -2.39 10.82 -14.91
N SER A 152 -1.07 10.67 -14.90
CA SER A 152 -0.39 9.53 -14.30
C SER A 152 -0.67 9.41 -12.80
N SER A 153 -0.61 10.51 -12.06
CA SER A 153 -0.95 10.49 -10.62
C SER A 153 -2.40 10.10 -10.35
N LEU A 154 -3.35 10.50 -11.23
CA LEU A 154 -4.76 10.07 -11.12
C LEU A 154 -4.93 8.60 -11.52
N GLU A 155 -4.22 8.14 -12.56
CA GLU A 155 -4.22 6.71 -12.93
C GLU A 155 -3.61 5.85 -11.83
N THR A 156 -2.53 6.29 -11.16
CA THR A 156 -1.97 5.57 -10.02
C THR A 156 -3.00 5.42 -8.89
N ASN A 157 -3.84 6.43 -8.64
CA ASN A 157 -4.94 6.28 -7.67
C ASN A 157 -5.97 5.23 -8.14
N ARG A 158 -6.22 5.12 -9.46
CA ARG A 158 -7.08 4.08 -10.03
C ARG A 158 -6.44 2.69 -9.94
N VAL A 159 -5.14 2.58 -10.16
CA VAL A 159 -4.38 1.31 -9.94
C VAL A 159 -4.50 0.88 -8.47
N ALA A 160 -4.30 1.79 -7.53
CA ALA A 160 -4.47 1.49 -6.10
C ALA A 160 -5.90 1.03 -5.76
N TYR A 161 -6.92 1.66 -6.32
CA TYR A 161 -8.32 1.25 -6.13
C TYR A 161 -8.62 -0.10 -6.80
N TRP A 162 -8.11 -0.34 -8.01
CA TRP A 162 -8.22 -1.62 -8.71
C TRP A 162 -7.53 -2.74 -7.91
N TRP A 163 -6.34 -2.50 -7.40
CA TRP A 163 -5.64 -3.47 -6.57
C TRP A 163 -6.39 -3.78 -5.27
N ALA A 164 -6.95 -2.77 -4.62
CA ALA A 164 -7.79 -2.96 -3.45
C ALA A 164 -9.02 -3.84 -3.76
N ASN A 165 -9.66 -3.67 -4.94
CA ASN A 165 -10.74 -4.56 -5.37
C ASN A 165 -10.26 -6.01 -5.55
N ARG A 166 -9.07 -6.23 -6.12
CA ARG A 166 -8.46 -7.56 -6.19
C ARG A 166 -8.28 -8.17 -4.81
N MET A 167 -7.69 -7.41 -3.86
CA MET A 167 -7.51 -7.87 -2.47
C MET A 167 -8.83 -8.29 -1.81
N VAL A 168 -9.94 -7.61 -2.12
CA VAL A 168 -11.27 -7.94 -1.57
C VAL A 168 -11.86 -9.18 -2.23
N ALA A 169 -11.81 -9.27 -3.55
CA ALA A 169 -12.53 -10.27 -4.33
C ALA A 169 -11.72 -11.54 -4.65
N THR A 170 -10.40 -11.55 -4.45
CA THR A 170 -9.52 -12.66 -4.82
C THR A 170 -9.85 -13.97 -4.12
N GLU A 171 -9.74 -15.07 -4.86
CA GLU A 171 -9.73 -16.45 -4.33
C GLU A 171 -8.35 -16.93 -3.91
N THR A 172 -7.28 -16.20 -4.29
CA THR A 172 -5.88 -16.47 -3.92
C THR A 172 -5.31 -15.34 -3.04
N PRO A 173 -5.79 -15.19 -1.79
CA PRO A 173 -5.49 -14.02 -0.98
C PRO A 173 -4.01 -13.86 -0.64
N LEU A 174 -3.23 -14.94 -0.60
CA LEU A 174 -1.80 -14.87 -0.33
C LEU A 174 -1.04 -14.19 -1.48
N GLN A 175 -1.48 -14.33 -2.74
CA GLN A 175 -0.90 -13.61 -3.88
C GLN A 175 -0.93 -12.10 -3.65
N GLU A 176 -2.10 -11.57 -3.31
CA GLU A 176 -2.28 -10.14 -3.04
C GLU A 176 -1.54 -9.69 -1.76
N LYS A 177 -1.48 -10.58 -0.76
CA LYS A 177 -0.76 -10.32 0.50
C LYS A 177 0.75 -10.26 0.30
N MET A 178 1.30 -11.15 -0.53
CA MET A 178 2.71 -11.13 -0.90
C MET A 178 3.05 -9.93 -1.78
N ALA A 179 2.18 -9.55 -2.72
CA ALA A 179 2.35 -8.32 -3.47
C ALA A 179 2.38 -7.09 -2.53
N LEU A 180 1.53 -7.04 -1.50
CA LEU A 180 1.57 -5.97 -0.48
C LEU A 180 2.87 -6.00 0.35
N PHE A 181 3.38 -7.17 0.67
CA PHE A 181 4.68 -7.33 1.33
C PHE A 181 5.82 -6.75 0.47
N TRP A 182 5.92 -7.17 -0.79
CA TRP A 182 6.97 -6.70 -1.70
C TRP A 182 6.85 -5.21 -2.02
N HIS A 183 5.63 -4.71 -2.20
CA HIS A 183 5.38 -3.28 -2.36
C HIS A 183 5.84 -2.45 -1.14
N GLY A 184 5.79 -3.01 0.07
CA GLY A 184 6.36 -2.40 1.27
C GLY A 184 7.87 -2.56 1.37
N HIS A 185 8.43 -3.66 0.85
CA HIS A 185 9.85 -3.98 0.89
C HIS A 185 10.67 -3.16 -0.13
N TYR A 186 10.20 -3.08 -1.38
CA TYR A 186 10.86 -2.33 -2.45
C TYR A 186 10.43 -0.86 -2.54
N ALA A 187 9.38 -0.49 -1.88
CA ALA A 187 8.91 0.86 -1.53
C ALA A 187 9.09 1.98 -2.58
N ILE A 188 8.76 1.72 -3.84
CA ILE A 188 8.84 2.69 -4.92
C ILE A 188 7.75 3.77 -4.78
N ASN A 189 8.12 5.04 -5.01
CA ASN A 189 7.23 6.18 -4.83
C ASN A 189 6.84 6.85 -6.16
N GLU A 190 5.53 6.91 -6.42
CA GLU A 190 4.92 7.58 -7.57
C GLU A 190 5.39 9.02 -7.77
N GLY A 191 5.61 9.76 -6.69
CA GLY A 191 6.07 11.15 -6.76
C GLY A 191 7.42 11.33 -7.45
N LYS A 192 8.25 10.27 -7.51
CA LYS A 192 9.54 10.25 -8.23
C LYS A 192 9.43 9.56 -9.58
N VAL A 193 8.78 8.39 -9.66
CA VAL A 193 8.63 7.61 -10.91
C VAL A 193 7.74 8.32 -11.93
N ARG A 194 6.61 8.86 -11.51
CA ARG A 194 5.69 9.70 -12.30
C ARG A 194 5.14 9.02 -13.56
N ASP A 195 5.12 7.71 -13.58
CA ASP A 195 4.54 6.90 -14.64
C ASP A 195 3.79 5.71 -14.03
N TYR A 196 2.43 5.76 -14.10
CA TYR A 196 1.58 4.73 -13.54
C TYR A 196 1.78 3.36 -14.21
N ARG A 197 2.24 3.33 -15.48
CA ARG A 197 2.45 2.09 -16.22
C ARG A 197 3.60 1.28 -15.60
N LYS A 198 4.68 1.97 -15.23
CA LYS A 198 5.82 1.37 -14.55
C LYS A 198 5.43 0.82 -13.19
N LEU A 199 4.62 1.57 -12.42
CA LEU A 199 4.11 1.12 -11.12
C LEU A 199 3.14 -0.06 -11.23
N LEU A 200 2.33 -0.09 -12.30
CA LEU A 200 1.45 -1.23 -12.58
C LEU A 200 2.26 -2.47 -12.97
N GLN A 201 3.27 -2.32 -13.84
CA GLN A 201 4.17 -3.41 -14.24
C GLN A 201 4.91 -4.01 -13.03
N GLU A 202 5.42 -3.17 -12.13
CA GLU A 202 6.03 -3.63 -10.89
C GLU A 202 5.04 -4.42 -10.01
N LEU A 203 3.81 -3.94 -9.89
CA LEU A 203 2.78 -4.65 -9.13
C LEU A 203 2.45 -6.01 -9.77
N GLU A 204 2.33 -6.07 -11.10
CA GLU A 204 2.12 -7.32 -11.84
C GLU A 204 3.30 -8.30 -11.63
N LEU A 205 4.54 -7.79 -11.61
CA LEU A 205 5.73 -8.57 -11.26
C LEU A 205 5.60 -9.20 -9.86
N PHE A 206 5.11 -8.45 -8.87
CA PHE A 206 4.89 -9.00 -7.52
C PHE A 206 3.77 -10.04 -7.47
N HIS A 207 2.73 -9.91 -8.29
CA HIS A 207 1.69 -10.93 -8.42
C HIS A 207 2.22 -12.22 -9.03
N ASP A 208 3.08 -12.11 -10.04
CA ASP A 208 3.57 -13.25 -10.81
C ASP A 208 4.70 -14.00 -10.10
N MET A 209 5.60 -13.27 -9.43
CA MET A 209 6.83 -13.83 -8.87
C MET A 209 6.90 -13.80 -7.34
N GLY A 210 5.94 -13.14 -6.66
CA GLY A 210 6.07 -12.82 -5.24
C GLY A 210 6.13 -14.02 -4.28
N THR A 211 5.69 -15.21 -4.67
CA THR A 211 5.82 -16.46 -3.91
C THR A 211 6.84 -17.43 -4.49
N GLY A 212 7.47 -17.09 -5.60
CA GLY A 212 8.46 -17.90 -6.29
C GLY A 212 9.88 -17.69 -5.75
N ASN A 213 10.84 -17.81 -6.66
CA ASN A 213 12.26 -17.69 -6.33
C ASN A 213 12.67 -16.25 -6.04
N PHE A 214 13.24 -15.99 -4.86
CA PHE A 214 13.63 -14.63 -4.45
C PHE A 214 14.78 -14.07 -5.30
N ARG A 215 15.75 -14.89 -5.71
CA ARG A 215 16.84 -14.46 -6.59
C ARG A 215 16.30 -13.93 -7.92
N ASP A 216 15.38 -14.66 -8.52
CA ASP A 216 14.77 -14.27 -9.80
C ASP A 216 13.90 -13.03 -9.65
N LEU A 217 13.14 -12.92 -8.57
CA LEU A 217 12.39 -11.72 -8.23
C LEU A 217 13.33 -10.51 -8.06
N MET A 218 14.45 -10.67 -7.35
CA MET A 218 15.41 -9.58 -7.12
C MET A 218 16.03 -9.09 -8.43
N VAL A 219 16.40 -10.00 -9.34
CA VAL A 219 16.91 -9.63 -10.67
C VAL A 219 15.83 -8.89 -11.47
N ALA A 220 14.60 -9.41 -11.48
CA ALA A 220 13.50 -8.78 -12.20
C ALA A 220 13.17 -7.38 -11.67
N VAL A 221 13.15 -7.19 -10.34
CA VAL A 221 12.95 -5.87 -9.71
C VAL A 221 14.11 -4.94 -10.00
N ALA A 222 15.36 -5.43 -9.97
CA ALA A 222 16.54 -4.61 -10.27
C ALA A 222 16.55 -4.11 -11.73
N GLN A 223 15.90 -4.83 -12.64
CA GLN A 223 15.75 -4.47 -14.05
C GLN A 223 14.42 -3.74 -14.34
N ASP A 224 13.53 -3.61 -13.34
CA ASP A 224 12.24 -2.96 -13.54
C ASP A 224 12.38 -1.45 -13.79
N PRO A 225 11.72 -0.89 -14.81
CA PRO A 225 11.77 0.55 -15.13
C PRO A 225 11.31 1.48 -14.01
N ALA A 226 10.41 1.04 -13.12
CA ALA A 226 10.02 1.83 -11.95
C ALA A 226 11.17 1.92 -10.95
N MET A 227 11.86 0.81 -10.64
CA MET A 227 13.01 0.76 -9.75
C MET A 227 14.18 1.57 -10.30
N LEU A 228 14.55 1.37 -11.57
CA LEU A 228 15.62 2.11 -12.24
C LEU A 228 15.35 3.63 -12.24
N SER A 229 14.09 4.02 -12.49
CA SER A 229 13.66 5.42 -12.42
C SER A 229 13.69 5.96 -10.99
N PHE A 230 13.30 5.14 -10.02
CA PHE A 230 13.22 5.54 -8.60
C PHE A 230 14.60 5.74 -7.97
N LEU A 231 15.59 4.93 -8.32
CA LEU A 231 16.95 4.98 -7.77
C LEU A 231 17.96 5.67 -8.67
N ASP A 232 17.50 6.39 -9.71
CA ASP A 232 18.35 7.17 -10.63
C ASP A 232 19.44 6.31 -11.33
N ALA A 233 19.11 5.08 -11.71
CA ALA A 233 20.06 4.16 -12.32
C ALA A 233 20.67 4.72 -13.63
N GLY A 234 19.90 5.49 -14.41
CA GLY A 234 20.35 6.09 -15.67
C GLY A 234 21.51 7.10 -15.56
N VAL A 235 21.85 7.57 -14.34
CA VAL A 235 23.04 8.43 -14.11
C VAL A 235 24.26 7.65 -13.63
N ASN A 236 24.13 6.32 -13.45
CA ASN A 236 25.21 5.43 -13.06
C ASN A 236 26.00 4.99 -14.30
N VAL A 237 27.12 5.66 -14.58
CA VAL A 237 27.88 5.48 -15.82
C VAL A 237 29.37 5.19 -15.56
N LYS A 238 30.01 4.54 -16.49
CA LYS A 238 31.45 4.27 -16.48
C LYS A 238 32.28 5.54 -16.21
N GLY A 239 33.15 5.47 -15.23
CA GLY A 239 33.99 6.60 -14.80
C GLY A 239 33.31 7.56 -13.80
N ALA A 240 32.01 7.47 -13.62
CA ALA A 240 31.24 8.23 -12.61
C ALA A 240 30.12 7.37 -12.00
N PRO A 241 30.47 6.27 -11.30
CA PRO A 241 29.48 5.38 -10.73
C PRO A 241 28.65 6.09 -9.66
N ASN A 242 27.32 5.86 -9.71
CA ASN A 242 26.36 6.33 -8.71
C ASN A 242 26.04 5.18 -7.73
N GLU A 243 26.40 5.37 -6.47
CA GLU A 243 26.29 4.33 -5.44
C GLU A 243 24.86 4.06 -4.97
N ASN A 244 23.91 4.96 -5.24
CA ASN A 244 22.55 4.90 -4.67
C ASN A 244 21.87 3.55 -4.93
N PHE A 245 21.83 3.12 -6.18
CA PHE A 245 21.20 1.87 -6.58
C PHE A 245 21.85 0.63 -5.92
N ALA A 246 23.18 0.53 -5.96
CA ALA A 246 23.90 -0.59 -5.36
C ALA A 246 23.78 -0.60 -3.83
N ARG A 247 23.75 0.56 -3.20
CA ARG A 247 23.56 0.70 -1.74
C ARG A 247 22.20 0.14 -1.33
N GLU A 248 21.13 0.54 -2.00
CA GLU A 248 19.78 0.09 -1.63
C GLU A 248 19.59 -1.42 -1.89
N ILE A 249 20.18 -1.97 -2.96
CA ILE A 249 20.18 -3.42 -3.21
C ILE A 249 20.79 -4.17 -2.03
N MET A 250 21.95 -3.75 -1.53
CA MET A 250 22.61 -4.43 -0.41
C MET A 250 21.94 -4.13 0.93
N GLU A 251 21.59 -2.88 1.18
CA GLU A 251 21.15 -2.40 2.49
C GLU A 251 19.69 -2.72 2.79
N LEU A 252 18.77 -2.37 1.89
CA LEU A 252 17.35 -2.48 2.15
C LEU A 252 16.72 -3.73 1.54
N PHE A 253 17.26 -4.20 0.41
CA PHE A 253 16.57 -5.24 -0.36
C PHE A 253 17.11 -6.64 -0.14
N THR A 254 18.38 -6.81 0.32
CA THR A 254 18.98 -8.15 0.41
C THR A 254 19.69 -8.47 1.72
N MET A 255 20.70 -7.69 2.14
CA MET A 255 21.63 -8.09 3.21
C MET A 255 21.39 -7.39 4.55
N GLY A 256 20.78 -6.22 4.54
CA GLY A 256 20.66 -5.36 5.72
C GLY A 256 21.94 -4.57 6.02
N VAL A 257 21.81 -3.55 6.85
CA VAL A 257 22.89 -2.63 7.24
C VAL A 257 24.05 -3.37 7.91
N GLY A 258 25.28 -3.02 7.54
CA GLY A 258 26.50 -3.45 8.23
C GLY A 258 27.10 -4.78 7.75
N ASN A 259 26.56 -5.39 6.72
CA ASN A 259 27.02 -6.67 6.17
C ASN A 259 27.87 -6.51 4.88
N TYR A 260 28.32 -5.31 4.60
CA TYR A 260 29.14 -4.92 3.44
C TYR A 260 30.00 -3.70 3.79
N SER A 261 31.00 -3.41 2.98
CA SER A 261 31.84 -2.22 3.11
C SER A 261 31.47 -1.14 2.08
N GLU A 262 31.90 0.11 2.32
CA GLU A 262 31.77 1.19 1.33
C GLU A 262 32.50 0.88 0.01
N THR A 263 33.51 0.02 0.05
CA THR A 263 34.19 -0.46 -1.15
C THR A 263 33.27 -1.39 -1.94
N ASP A 264 32.54 -2.30 -1.28
CA ASP A 264 31.60 -3.19 -1.94
C ASP A 264 30.47 -2.40 -2.62
N ILE A 265 29.98 -1.32 -1.97
CA ILE A 265 28.97 -0.45 -2.59
C ILE A 265 29.50 0.16 -3.90
N ARG A 266 30.73 0.71 -3.89
CA ARG A 266 31.32 1.31 -5.10
C ARG A 266 31.57 0.29 -6.19
N GLU A 267 32.09 -0.88 -5.86
CA GLU A 267 32.34 -1.95 -6.81
C GLU A 267 31.03 -2.53 -7.36
N GLY A 268 30.00 -2.69 -6.51
CA GLY A 268 28.65 -3.03 -6.96
C GLY A 268 28.08 -1.98 -7.91
N ALA A 269 28.20 -0.69 -7.57
CA ALA A 269 27.74 0.40 -8.45
C ALA A 269 28.40 0.35 -9.83
N ARG A 270 29.69 0.00 -9.92
CA ARG A 270 30.40 -0.20 -11.19
C ARG A 270 29.79 -1.34 -12.02
N ALA A 271 29.31 -2.41 -11.39
CA ALA A 271 28.68 -3.53 -12.08
C ALA A 271 27.29 -3.18 -12.65
N PHE A 272 26.59 -2.22 -12.05
CA PHE A 272 25.30 -1.72 -12.52
C PHE A 272 25.40 -0.51 -13.46
N THR A 273 26.62 -0.06 -13.82
CA THR A 273 26.77 1.05 -14.78
C THR A 273 26.16 0.70 -16.13
N GLY A 274 25.53 1.69 -16.78
CA GLY A 274 24.87 1.53 -18.07
C GLY A 274 23.47 0.91 -18.01
N TRP A 275 23.01 0.43 -16.84
CA TRP A 275 21.64 -0.04 -16.68
C TRP A 275 20.67 1.13 -16.81
N ASN A 276 19.67 0.96 -17.67
CA ASN A 276 18.67 1.99 -17.96
C ASN A 276 17.38 1.35 -18.48
N PHE A 277 16.44 2.16 -18.91
CA PHE A 277 15.20 1.71 -19.51
C PHE A 277 14.81 2.61 -20.70
N GLU A 278 14.10 2.03 -21.66
CA GLU A 278 13.42 2.72 -22.73
C GLU A 278 11.93 2.39 -22.65
N ASP A 279 11.10 3.39 -22.39
CA ASP A 279 9.67 3.26 -22.07
C ASP A 279 9.45 2.29 -20.89
N LEU A 280 9.00 1.07 -21.14
CA LEU A 280 8.75 0.01 -20.14
C LEU A 280 9.75 -1.15 -20.22
N GLU A 281 10.79 -1.03 -21.04
CA GLU A 281 11.73 -2.10 -21.29
C GLU A 281 13.10 -1.78 -20.68
N PHE A 282 13.69 -2.79 -20.03
CA PHE A 282 15.08 -2.71 -19.55
C PHE A 282 16.06 -2.67 -20.71
N VAL A 283 17.06 -1.79 -20.61
CA VAL A 283 18.18 -1.71 -21.59
C VAL A 283 19.51 -1.56 -20.88
N ILE A 284 20.59 -2.00 -21.53
CA ILE A 284 21.97 -1.75 -21.10
C ILE A 284 22.64 -0.87 -22.14
N ASN A 285 23.10 0.30 -21.71
CA ASN A 285 23.93 1.19 -22.52
C ASN A 285 25.37 0.72 -22.45
N GLU A 286 25.80 -0.11 -23.38
CA GLU A 286 27.13 -0.75 -23.42
C GLU A 286 28.27 0.26 -23.34
N ASP A 287 28.16 1.41 -24.02
CA ASP A 287 29.17 2.48 -23.99
C ASP A 287 29.34 3.12 -22.61
N GLN A 288 28.34 2.96 -21.74
CA GLN A 288 28.32 3.48 -20.37
C GLN A 288 28.64 2.40 -19.33
N HIS A 289 28.76 1.13 -19.72
CA HIS A 289 29.08 0.02 -18.82
C HIS A 289 30.58 -0.07 -18.51
N ASP A 290 30.90 -0.38 -17.26
CA ASP A 290 32.26 -0.59 -16.77
C ASP A 290 32.66 -2.08 -16.84
N ASP A 291 33.34 -2.49 -17.90
CA ASP A 291 33.81 -3.87 -18.15
C ASP A 291 35.09 -4.23 -17.38
N SER A 292 35.65 -3.33 -16.56
CA SER A 292 36.87 -3.62 -15.85
C SER A 292 36.66 -4.53 -14.65
N SER A 293 37.73 -5.18 -14.18
CA SER A 293 37.71 -6.04 -13.01
C SER A 293 37.25 -5.27 -11.77
N LYS A 294 36.42 -5.93 -10.95
CA LYS A 294 35.86 -5.43 -9.71
C LYS A 294 36.18 -6.40 -8.58
N THR A 295 36.30 -5.90 -7.34
CA THR A 295 36.40 -6.75 -6.15
C THR A 295 35.17 -6.50 -5.29
N PHE A 296 34.28 -7.48 -5.23
CA PHE A 296 32.98 -7.36 -4.57
C PHE A 296 32.77 -8.53 -3.59
N LEU A 297 32.50 -8.24 -2.33
CA LEU A 297 32.30 -9.22 -1.24
C LEU A 297 33.39 -10.32 -1.24
N GLY A 298 34.65 -9.91 -1.42
CA GLY A 298 35.82 -10.78 -1.39
C GLY A 298 36.10 -11.57 -2.69
N ARG A 299 35.30 -11.41 -3.72
CA ARG A 299 35.52 -11.98 -5.06
C ARG A 299 36.06 -10.95 -6.02
N THR A 300 36.94 -11.37 -6.92
CA THR A 300 37.52 -10.49 -7.96
C THR A 300 37.21 -11.06 -9.33
N GLY A 301 36.62 -10.24 -10.20
CA GLY A 301 36.26 -10.61 -11.57
C GLY A 301 35.66 -9.44 -12.33
N ASN A 302 35.35 -9.66 -13.62
CA ASN A 302 34.55 -8.72 -14.38
C ASN A 302 33.06 -9.09 -14.19
N PHE A 303 32.44 -8.58 -13.12
CA PHE A 303 31.07 -8.88 -12.77
C PHE A 303 30.09 -7.91 -13.42
N SER A 304 29.01 -8.44 -13.99
CA SER A 304 27.78 -7.74 -14.36
C SER A 304 26.89 -7.50 -13.14
N GLY A 305 25.85 -6.68 -13.29
CA GLY A 305 24.89 -6.43 -12.20
C GLY A 305 24.17 -7.71 -11.75
N VAL A 306 23.86 -8.64 -12.66
CA VAL A 306 23.24 -9.93 -12.30
C VAL A 306 24.19 -10.79 -11.49
N GLU A 307 25.47 -10.88 -11.89
CA GLU A 307 26.47 -11.65 -11.14
C GLU A 307 26.75 -11.05 -9.74
N VAL A 308 26.62 -9.73 -9.58
CA VAL A 308 26.67 -9.07 -8.25
C VAL A 308 25.49 -9.53 -7.39
N ILE A 309 24.29 -9.62 -7.95
CA ILE A 309 23.13 -10.17 -7.23
C ILE A 309 23.38 -11.64 -6.86
N ASP A 310 23.93 -12.46 -7.75
CA ASP A 310 24.27 -13.86 -7.46
C ASP A 310 25.26 -13.97 -6.30
N ILE A 311 26.30 -13.13 -6.26
CA ILE A 311 27.27 -13.10 -5.15
C ILE A 311 26.59 -12.68 -3.84
N ILE A 312 25.61 -11.78 -3.88
CA ILE A 312 24.81 -11.40 -2.70
C ILE A 312 23.96 -12.60 -2.21
N MET A 313 23.35 -13.38 -3.12
CA MET A 313 22.56 -14.56 -2.73
C MET A 313 23.41 -15.64 -2.07
N GLU A 314 24.69 -15.73 -2.35
CA GLU A 314 25.60 -16.68 -1.68
C GLU A 314 25.91 -16.29 -0.23
N GLN A 315 25.64 -15.05 0.18
CA GLN A 315 25.89 -14.60 1.56
C GLN A 315 24.79 -15.14 2.50
N PRO A 316 25.15 -15.88 3.57
CA PRO A 316 24.14 -16.42 4.51
C PRO A 316 23.19 -15.38 5.07
N VAL A 317 23.69 -14.18 5.34
CA VAL A 317 22.92 -13.06 5.89
C VAL A 317 21.79 -12.62 4.98
N THR A 318 21.88 -12.82 3.66
CA THR A 318 20.83 -12.49 2.71
C THR A 318 19.57 -13.30 2.99
N ALA A 319 19.70 -14.62 3.11
CA ALA A 319 18.57 -15.48 3.43
C ALA A 319 18.00 -15.20 4.83
N GLU A 320 18.86 -14.96 5.82
CA GLU A 320 18.44 -14.59 7.18
C GLU A 320 17.67 -13.27 7.21
N TYR A 321 18.13 -12.28 6.45
CA TYR A 321 17.48 -10.97 6.36
C TYR A 321 16.08 -11.07 5.74
N ILE A 322 15.96 -11.76 4.61
CA ILE A 322 14.69 -11.94 3.90
C ILE A 322 13.73 -12.79 4.73
N ALA A 323 14.19 -13.94 5.25
CA ALA A 323 13.36 -14.78 6.11
C ALA A 323 12.86 -14.02 7.36
N GLY A 324 13.73 -13.21 7.96
CA GLY A 324 13.36 -12.34 9.07
C GLY A 324 12.31 -11.28 8.71
N LYS A 325 12.38 -10.70 7.51
CA LYS A 325 11.37 -9.74 7.02
C LYS A 325 10.03 -10.43 6.76
N VAL A 326 10.02 -11.57 6.08
CA VAL A 326 8.82 -12.38 5.85
C VAL A 326 8.18 -12.79 7.18
N TYR A 327 8.98 -13.28 8.12
CA TYR A 327 8.50 -13.66 9.44
C TYR A 327 7.84 -12.47 10.17
N ARG A 328 8.48 -11.29 10.22
CA ARG A 328 7.91 -10.10 10.87
C ARG A 328 6.60 -9.65 10.23
N PHE A 329 6.46 -9.82 8.95
CA PHE A 329 5.23 -9.46 8.25
C PHE A 329 4.09 -10.44 8.54
N PHE A 330 4.36 -11.75 8.60
CA PHE A 330 3.33 -12.78 8.72
C PHE A 330 3.10 -13.29 10.15
N VAL A 331 4.06 -13.16 11.05
CA VAL A 331 3.96 -13.75 12.39
C VAL A 331 3.88 -12.66 13.47
N ARG A 332 5.01 -12.06 13.84
CA ARG A 332 5.10 -10.98 14.85
C ARG A 332 6.36 -10.15 14.68
N ASP A 333 6.39 -8.95 15.24
CA ASP A 333 7.50 -8.00 15.11
C ASP A 333 8.83 -8.53 15.68
N GLU A 334 8.78 -9.32 16.75
CA GLU A 334 9.95 -9.87 17.43
C GLU A 334 10.33 -11.25 16.88
N ILE A 335 11.60 -11.41 16.52
CA ILE A 335 12.22 -12.68 16.15
C ILE A 335 13.57 -12.80 16.83
N SER A 336 13.90 -13.97 17.41
CA SER A 336 15.24 -14.18 17.97
C SER A 336 16.27 -14.39 16.85
N PRO A 337 17.56 -14.07 17.10
CA PRO A 337 18.63 -14.33 16.13
C PRO A 337 18.70 -15.80 15.70
N GLU A 338 18.49 -16.72 16.63
CA GLU A 338 18.53 -18.16 16.40
C GLU A 338 17.41 -18.60 15.45
N LEU A 339 16.17 -18.16 15.70
CA LEU A 339 15.02 -18.44 14.84
C LEU A 339 15.19 -17.81 13.45
N GLN A 340 15.74 -16.59 13.40
CA GLN A 340 16.01 -15.91 12.12
C GLN A 340 17.06 -16.67 11.30
N SER A 341 18.12 -17.19 11.93
CA SER A 341 19.14 -18.00 11.26
C SER A 341 18.59 -19.37 10.83
N GLU A 342 17.71 -20.00 11.63
CA GLU A 342 17.05 -21.25 11.26
C GLU A 342 16.14 -21.06 10.03
N LEU A 343 15.30 -20.04 10.01
CA LEU A 343 14.47 -19.69 8.84
C LEU A 343 15.29 -19.28 7.62
N GLY A 344 16.42 -18.59 7.82
CA GLY A 344 17.39 -18.30 6.75
C GLY A 344 17.99 -19.58 6.15
N SER A 345 18.25 -20.59 6.98
CA SER A 345 18.70 -21.91 6.51
C SER A 345 17.62 -22.61 5.70
N VAL A 346 16.35 -22.60 6.16
CA VAL A 346 15.21 -23.13 5.42
C VAL A 346 15.11 -22.49 4.03
N LEU A 347 15.26 -21.16 3.94
CA LEU A 347 15.18 -20.44 2.67
C LEU A 347 16.34 -20.82 1.72
N ARG A 348 17.57 -20.95 2.24
CA ARG A 348 18.73 -21.36 1.43
C ARG A 348 18.62 -22.81 0.97
N ASP A 349 18.21 -23.72 1.84
CA ASP A 349 18.08 -25.14 1.53
C ASP A 349 16.97 -25.38 0.47
N ALA A 350 16.00 -24.47 0.39
CA ALA A 350 14.98 -24.42 -0.63
C ALA A 350 15.38 -23.58 -1.87
N ASP A 351 16.66 -23.28 -2.06
CA ASP A 351 17.17 -22.49 -3.18
C ASP A 351 16.43 -21.14 -3.36
N TYR A 352 16.18 -20.45 -2.24
CA TYR A 352 15.45 -19.18 -2.18
C TYR A 352 13.98 -19.21 -2.60
N GLU A 353 13.32 -20.38 -2.61
CA GLU A 353 11.89 -20.48 -2.85
C GLU A 353 11.07 -19.93 -1.67
N ILE A 354 10.40 -18.80 -1.87
CA ILE A 354 9.59 -18.11 -0.85
C ILE A 354 8.40 -18.98 -0.41
N SER A 355 7.79 -19.73 -1.32
CA SER A 355 6.70 -20.66 -1.01
C SER A 355 7.10 -21.71 0.02
N ALA A 356 8.31 -22.26 -0.06
CA ALA A 356 8.81 -23.24 0.91
C ALA A 356 9.02 -22.63 2.31
N LEU A 357 9.52 -21.38 2.37
CA LEU A 357 9.63 -20.63 3.63
C LEU A 357 8.24 -20.38 4.24
N LEU A 358 7.28 -19.95 3.43
CA LEU A 358 5.89 -19.68 3.86
C LEU A 358 5.20 -20.97 4.32
N GLU A 359 5.36 -22.11 3.64
CA GLU A 359 4.82 -23.40 4.08
C GLU A 359 5.36 -23.77 5.46
N THR A 360 6.69 -23.63 5.66
CA THR A 360 7.32 -23.88 6.96
C THR A 360 6.76 -22.99 8.05
N ILE A 361 6.65 -21.67 7.81
CA ILE A 361 6.11 -20.71 8.77
C ILE A 361 4.65 -21.03 9.11
N PHE A 362 3.78 -21.23 8.13
CA PHE A 362 2.35 -21.42 8.34
C PHE A 362 1.98 -22.81 8.90
N LEU A 363 2.86 -23.80 8.80
CA LEU A 363 2.69 -25.07 9.48
C LEU A 363 3.19 -25.05 10.93
N SER A 364 4.06 -24.12 11.29
CA SER A 364 4.80 -24.12 12.55
C SER A 364 3.91 -23.92 13.77
N ARG A 365 4.31 -24.51 14.91
CA ARG A 365 3.69 -24.25 16.21
C ARG A 365 3.86 -22.78 16.61
N ASP A 366 4.99 -22.18 16.27
CA ASP A 366 5.26 -20.77 16.58
C ASP A 366 4.21 -19.84 15.98
N PHE A 367 3.78 -20.09 14.75
CA PHE A 367 2.75 -19.30 14.07
C PHE A 367 1.41 -19.32 14.82
N TYR A 368 1.05 -20.45 15.42
CA TYR A 368 -0.20 -20.62 16.20
C TYR A 368 0.00 -20.44 17.71
N SER A 369 1.16 -20.01 18.14
CA SER A 369 1.41 -19.74 19.55
C SER A 369 0.63 -18.50 20.03
N PRO A 370 0.28 -18.40 21.32
CA PRO A 370 -0.29 -17.17 21.88
C PRO A 370 0.62 -15.95 21.79
N ALA A 371 1.93 -16.15 21.55
CA ALA A 371 2.85 -15.07 21.27
C ALA A 371 2.67 -14.49 19.84
N SER A 372 1.97 -15.20 18.96
CA SER A 372 1.77 -14.82 17.56
C SER A 372 0.31 -14.47 17.26
N VAL A 373 -0.64 -15.27 17.78
CA VAL A 373 -2.07 -15.06 17.51
C VAL A 373 -2.55 -13.74 18.11
N GLY A 374 -3.13 -12.87 17.26
CA GLY A 374 -3.69 -11.60 17.69
C GLY A 374 -2.68 -10.59 18.21
N THR A 375 -1.43 -10.64 17.78
CA THR A 375 -0.37 -9.71 18.20
C THR A 375 0.05 -8.74 17.09
N HIS A 376 -0.28 -9.05 15.84
CA HIS A 376 0.00 -8.18 14.70
C HIS A 376 -0.98 -7.00 14.64
N LEU A 377 -0.45 -5.81 14.51
CA LEU A 377 -1.25 -4.60 14.27
C LEU A 377 -1.53 -4.47 12.78
N LYS A 378 -2.79 -4.57 12.38
CA LYS A 378 -3.21 -4.42 10.98
C LYS A 378 -2.71 -3.09 10.41
N SER A 379 -2.01 -3.13 9.30
CA SER A 379 -1.75 -1.93 8.51
C SER A 379 -3.06 -1.30 8.03
N PRO A 380 -3.08 -0.04 7.62
CA PRO A 380 -4.30 0.61 7.12
C PRO A 380 -4.97 -0.13 5.96
N VAL A 381 -4.19 -0.67 5.03
CA VAL A 381 -4.71 -1.47 3.91
C VAL A 381 -5.29 -2.79 4.41
N GLU A 382 -4.58 -3.50 5.30
CA GLU A 382 -5.10 -4.74 5.91
C GLU A 382 -6.39 -4.49 6.69
N LEU A 383 -6.48 -3.39 7.45
CA LEU A 383 -7.69 -3.03 8.18
C LEU A 383 -8.87 -2.82 7.22
N ALA A 384 -8.68 -2.02 6.18
CA ALA A 384 -9.75 -1.69 5.24
C ALA A 384 -10.23 -2.93 4.48
N VAL A 385 -9.30 -3.69 3.90
CA VAL A 385 -9.63 -4.89 3.13
C VAL A 385 -10.24 -5.98 4.02
N SER A 386 -9.69 -6.22 5.20
CA SER A 386 -10.24 -7.16 6.18
C SER A 386 -11.67 -6.79 6.59
N THR A 387 -11.94 -5.50 6.81
CA THR A 387 -13.30 -5.01 7.13
C THR A 387 -14.26 -5.34 5.99
N TYR A 388 -13.91 -5.03 4.75
CA TYR A 388 -14.78 -5.29 3.58
C TYR A 388 -15.04 -6.79 3.40
N ARG A 389 -14.01 -7.63 3.45
CA ARG A 389 -14.15 -9.09 3.34
C ARG A 389 -15.03 -9.68 4.45
N LYS A 390 -14.83 -9.25 5.70
CA LYS A 390 -15.64 -9.71 6.85
C LYS A 390 -17.07 -9.20 6.79
N LEU A 391 -17.33 -8.06 6.17
CA LEU A 391 -18.69 -7.60 5.84
C LEU A 391 -19.34 -8.42 4.72
N GLY A 392 -18.59 -9.25 4.01
CA GLY A 392 -19.08 -10.06 2.89
C GLY A 392 -19.19 -9.25 1.58
N LEU A 393 -18.42 -8.17 1.46
CA LEU A 393 -18.33 -7.42 0.21
C LEU A 393 -17.39 -8.13 -0.76
N ASP A 394 -17.71 -8.07 -2.04
CA ASP A 394 -16.93 -8.55 -3.17
C ASP A 394 -16.30 -7.39 -3.99
N TYR A 395 -16.42 -6.16 -3.48
CA TYR A 395 -15.88 -4.95 -4.07
C TYR A 395 -15.51 -3.92 -2.99
N VAL A 396 -14.64 -2.97 -3.36
CA VAL A 396 -14.29 -1.82 -2.53
C VAL A 396 -15.33 -0.72 -2.73
N PRO A 397 -16.02 -0.26 -1.68
CA PRO A 397 -16.90 0.90 -1.77
C PRO A 397 -16.13 2.15 -2.18
N GLY A 398 -16.73 3.02 -2.99
CA GLY A 398 -16.16 4.33 -3.30
C GLY A 398 -16.41 5.38 -2.21
N VAL A 399 -17.21 5.04 -1.20
CA VAL A 399 -17.51 5.87 -0.02
C VAL A 399 -17.49 5.00 1.24
N PRO A 400 -16.51 5.24 2.15
CA PRO A 400 -15.40 6.21 2.04
C PRO A 400 -14.45 5.88 0.90
N ASP A 401 -13.75 6.89 0.37
CA ASP A 401 -12.72 6.71 -0.63
C ASP A 401 -11.55 5.89 -0.05
N PHE A 402 -11.22 4.75 -0.66
CA PHE A 402 -10.19 3.85 -0.16
C PHE A 402 -8.83 4.53 -0.02
N ASN A 403 -8.39 5.24 -1.07
CA ASN A 403 -7.08 5.88 -1.06
C ASN A 403 -6.99 7.02 -0.03
N GLN A 404 -8.09 7.76 0.17
CA GLN A 404 -8.14 8.81 1.18
C GLN A 404 -8.18 8.22 2.59
N ALA A 405 -9.00 7.19 2.81
CA ALA A 405 -9.14 6.52 4.11
C ALA A 405 -7.83 5.87 4.55
N THR A 406 -7.21 5.03 3.71
CA THR A 406 -5.92 4.40 4.03
C THR A 406 -4.79 5.43 4.17
N GLY A 407 -4.82 6.50 3.37
CA GLY A 407 -3.88 7.62 3.47
C GLY A 407 -4.03 8.42 4.77
N ALA A 408 -5.26 8.68 5.23
CA ALA A 408 -5.52 9.31 6.53
C ALA A 408 -5.04 8.44 7.70
N LEU A 409 -5.08 7.13 7.52
CA LEU A 409 -4.55 6.14 8.47
C LEU A 409 -3.02 5.96 8.37
N GLY A 410 -2.35 6.60 7.40
CA GLY A 410 -0.90 6.62 7.26
C GLY A 410 -0.31 5.72 6.18
N GLN A 411 -1.13 5.02 5.37
CA GLN A 411 -0.65 4.16 4.29
C GLN A 411 -1.34 4.51 2.96
N THR A 412 -0.62 5.17 2.07
CA THR A 412 -1.09 5.43 0.70
C THR A 412 -0.33 4.53 -0.25
N LEU A 413 -1.02 3.60 -0.92
CA LEU A 413 -0.40 2.70 -1.90
C LEU A 413 0.35 3.52 -2.98
N PHE A 414 1.48 3.02 -3.44
CA PHE A 414 2.42 3.66 -4.38
C PHE A 414 3.04 4.98 -3.91
N ARG A 415 2.88 5.33 -2.61
CA ARG A 415 3.46 6.55 -2.02
C ARG A 415 4.05 6.27 -0.64
N PRO A 416 5.01 5.35 -0.53
CA PRO A 416 5.72 5.14 0.73
C PRO A 416 6.43 6.43 1.15
N PRO A 417 6.56 6.69 2.47
CA PRO A 417 7.19 7.91 2.95
C PRO A 417 8.71 7.96 2.73
N THR A 418 9.36 6.79 2.65
CA THR A 418 10.81 6.64 2.43
C THR A 418 11.10 5.42 1.56
N VAL A 419 12.35 5.26 1.12
CA VAL A 419 12.84 4.06 0.40
C VAL A 419 12.76 2.79 1.25
N ALA A 420 12.73 2.91 2.58
CA ALA A 420 12.55 1.79 3.51
C ALA A 420 11.07 1.41 3.73
N GLY A 421 10.14 2.04 3.02
CA GLY A 421 8.71 1.77 3.13
C GLY A 421 8.03 2.48 4.29
N TRP A 422 6.97 1.87 4.81
CA TRP A 422 6.21 2.35 5.97
C TRP A 422 6.76 1.76 7.26
N ALA A 423 6.87 2.58 8.28
CA ALA A 423 7.16 2.08 9.63
C ALA A 423 5.91 1.32 10.14
N GLY A 424 5.99 0.01 10.24
CA GLY A 424 4.90 -0.87 10.66
C GLY A 424 4.58 -0.83 12.16
N GLY A 425 3.78 -1.80 12.61
CA GLY A 425 3.51 -2.05 14.02
C GLY A 425 2.88 -0.84 14.74
N ARG A 426 3.44 -0.42 15.86
CA ARG A 426 2.89 0.65 16.71
C ARG A 426 2.75 2.01 16.03
N SER A 427 3.41 2.25 14.91
CA SER A 427 3.25 3.51 14.17
C SER A 427 1.82 3.69 13.62
N TRP A 428 1.06 2.61 13.46
CA TRP A 428 -0.31 2.61 13.00
C TRP A 428 -1.38 2.95 14.06
N ILE A 429 -1.02 3.05 15.34
CA ILE A 429 -1.94 3.19 16.48
C ILE A 429 -1.64 4.39 17.38
N THR A 430 -1.17 5.49 16.80
CA THR A 430 -1.12 6.76 17.56
C THR A 430 -2.55 7.20 17.94
N PRO A 431 -2.74 8.04 18.97
CA PRO A 431 -4.08 8.46 19.40
C PRO A 431 -4.93 9.05 18.26
N GLY A 432 -4.33 9.84 17.37
CA GLY A 432 -5.02 10.39 16.19
C GLY A 432 -5.44 9.30 15.20
N LEU A 433 -4.55 8.34 14.93
CA LEU A 433 -4.83 7.24 14.00
C LEU A 433 -5.86 6.26 14.56
N LEU A 434 -5.90 6.04 15.89
CA LEU A 434 -6.97 5.23 16.51
C LEU A 434 -8.35 5.88 16.31
N LEU A 435 -8.44 7.20 16.44
CA LEU A 435 -9.68 7.93 16.15
C LEU A 435 -10.08 7.76 14.67
N GLU A 436 -9.12 7.90 13.75
CA GLU A 436 -9.39 7.71 12.31
C GLU A 436 -9.79 6.28 11.97
N ARG A 437 -9.28 5.26 12.66
CA ARG A 437 -9.70 3.86 12.51
C ARG A 437 -11.17 3.68 12.92
N GLY A 438 -11.60 4.29 14.02
CA GLY A 438 -13.01 4.32 14.41
C GLY A 438 -13.90 5.10 13.42
N ASN A 439 -13.40 6.23 12.90
CA ASN A 439 -14.08 7.00 11.86
C ASN A 439 -14.24 6.19 10.56
N PHE A 440 -13.20 5.46 10.13
CA PHE A 440 -13.28 4.58 8.97
C PHE A 440 -14.40 3.54 9.12
N ALA A 441 -14.46 2.84 10.26
CA ALA A 441 -15.53 1.87 10.53
C ALA A 441 -16.91 2.53 10.48
N ARG A 442 -17.07 3.73 11.09
CA ARG A 442 -18.30 4.50 11.01
C ARG A 442 -18.67 4.86 9.57
N ASP A 443 -17.73 5.35 8.78
CA ASP A 443 -17.98 5.83 7.42
C ASP A 443 -18.34 4.68 6.45
N VAL A 444 -17.88 3.46 6.74
CA VAL A 444 -18.31 2.25 6.01
C VAL A 444 -19.74 1.85 6.40
N LEU A 445 -20.05 1.87 7.69
CA LEU A 445 -21.36 1.43 8.21
C LEU A 445 -22.46 2.48 8.06
N PHE A 446 -22.11 3.76 8.14
CA PHE A 446 -23.00 4.91 8.04
C PHE A 446 -22.44 5.95 7.04
N PRO A 447 -22.34 5.61 5.75
CA PRO A 447 -21.77 6.52 4.76
C PRO A 447 -22.63 7.78 4.64
N ASP A 448 -21.99 8.96 4.67
CA ASP A 448 -22.70 10.23 4.42
C ASP A 448 -22.86 10.43 2.90
N ILE A 449 -23.97 9.96 2.38
CA ILE A 449 -24.32 10.06 0.95
C ILE A 449 -24.54 11.49 0.46
N ASN A 450 -24.73 12.44 1.38
CA ASN A 450 -24.87 13.86 1.03
C ASN A 450 -23.51 14.56 0.87
N PHE A 451 -22.44 13.95 1.37
CA PHE A 451 -21.08 14.47 1.34
C PHE A 451 -20.12 13.57 0.56
N ILE A 452 -20.52 13.12 -0.62
CA ILE A 452 -19.63 12.37 -1.50
C ILE A 452 -18.60 13.34 -2.07
N ALA A 453 -17.37 13.27 -1.55
CA ALA A 453 -16.25 14.03 -2.12
C ALA A 453 -16.04 13.63 -3.59
N ALA A 454 -15.60 14.57 -4.42
CA ALA A 454 -15.22 14.24 -5.79
C ALA A 454 -14.16 13.13 -5.79
N ASP A 455 -14.26 12.19 -6.74
CA ASP A 455 -13.30 11.09 -6.94
C ASP A 455 -11.87 11.56 -7.28
N ARG A 456 -11.71 12.86 -7.52
CA ARG A 456 -10.48 13.50 -7.96
C ARG A 456 -10.02 14.48 -6.89
N ARG A 457 -8.73 14.49 -6.62
CA ARG A 457 -8.14 15.45 -5.67
C ARG A 457 -8.47 16.88 -6.10
N ASN A 458 -8.91 17.67 -5.14
CA ASN A 458 -8.99 19.11 -5.35
C ASN A 458 -7.61 19.61 -5.79
N PRO A 459 -7.55 20.51 -6.78
CA PRO A 459 -6.29 21.10 -7.17
C PRO A 459 -5.64 21.82 -5.98
N SER A 460 -4.32 21.86 -5.97
CA SER A 460 -3.57 22.57 -4.92
C SER A 460 -4.07 24.02 -4.81
N ARG A 461 -3.85 24.65 -3.64
CA ARG A 461 -4.23 26.07 -3.44
C ARG A 461 -3.68 26.99 -4.53
N GLU A 462 -2.49 26.69 -5.05
CA GLU A 462 -1.86 27.41 -6.16
C GLU A 462 -2.67 27.27 -7.44
N ILE A 463 -3.04 26.04 -7.82
CA ILE A 463 -3.87 25.78 -9.00
C ILE A 463 -5.25 26.42 -8.84
N GLN A 464 -5.86 26.36 -7.65
CA GLN A 464 -7.13 27.03 -7.37
C GLN A 464 -7.03 28.55 -7.49
N SER A 465 -5.90 29.15 -7.04
CA SER A 465 -5.69 30.59 -7.18
C SER A 465 -5.55 31.01 -8.65
N VAL A 466 -4.84 30.23 -9.45
CA VAL A 466 -4.72 30.43 -10.91
C VAL A 466 -6.10 30.34 -11.57
N ALA A 467 -6.88 29.30 -11.23
CA ALA A 467 -8.23 29.11 -11.77
C ALA A 467 -9.15 30.28 -11.46
N ARG A 468 -9.12 30.81 -10.24
CA ARG A 468 -9.90 32.00 -9.86
C ARG A 468 -9.51 33.21 -10.69
N ARG A 469 -8.22 33.49 -10.83
CA ARG A 469 -7.71 34.65 -11.57
C ARG A 469 -8.03 34.56 -13.06
N ILE A 470 -7.95 33.39 -13.67
CA ILE A 470 -8.36 33.18 -15.07
C ILE A 470 -9.85 33.47 -15.23
N ARG A 471 -10.69 32.98 -14.32
CA ARG A 471 -12.13 33.21 -14.32
C ARG A 471 -12.46 34.71 -14.15
N ASP A 472 -11.67 35.41 -13.35
CA ASP A 472 -11.84 36.85 -13.09
C ASP A 472 -11.25 37.70 -14.24
N GLY A 473 -10.86 37.08 -15.37
CA GLY A 473 -10.41 37.76 -16.59
C GLY A 473 -8.95 38.25 -16.55
N LEU A 474 -8.11 37.62 -15.70
CA LEU A 474 -6.70 38.00 -15.65
C LEU A 474 -5.97 37.59 -16.93
N ASP A 475 -5.24 38.54 -17.52
CA ASP A 475 -4.37 38.28 -18.66
C ASP A 475 -3.19 37.37 -18.21
N ILE A 476 -3.09 36.18 -18.81
CA ILE A 476 -2.03 35.21 -18.58
C ILE A 476 -0.89 35.33 -19.59
N SER A 477 -0.94 36.33 -20.48
CA SER A 477 0.18 36.65 -21.36
C SER A 477 1.42 37.04 -20.55
N SER A 478 2.59 36.94 -21.15
CA SER A 478 3.83 37.38 -20.48
C SER A 478 3.69 38.85 -20.06
N ALA A 479 4.13 39.18 -18.86
CA ALA A 479 4.29 40.56 -18.47
C ALA A 479 5.33 41.21 -19.40
N THR A 480 4.86 41.89 -20.41
CA THR A 480 5.69 42.59 -21.40
C THR A 480 6.23 43.94 -20.86
N GLN A 481 5.85 44.31 -19.64
CA GLN A 481 6.36 45.55 -19.04
C GLN A 481 7.52 45.22 -18.11
N PRO A 482 8.68 45.89 -18.30
CA PRO A 482 9.71 45.93 -17.28
C PRO A 482 9.05 46.50 -16.00
N SER A 483 9.07 45.75 -14.92
CA SER A 483 8.55 46.24 -13.66
C SER A 483 9.33 47.46 -13.22
N SER A 484 8.70 48.62 -13.24
CA SER A 484 9.16 49.83 -12.55
C SER A 484 8.95 49.72 -11.04
N ILE A 485 8.92 48.51 -10.51
CA ILE A 485 8.70 48.25 -9.09
C ILE A 485 10.07 48.31 -8.41
N GLY A 486 10.30 49.35 -7.64
CA GLY A 486 11.47 49.50 -6.79
C GLY A 486 11.60 48.34 -5.77
N GLU A 487 12.83 48.09 -5.35
CA GLU A 487 13.14 47.15 -4.27
C GLU A 487 12.25 47.45 -3.06
N GLY A 488 11.40 46.48 -2.69
CA GLY A 488 10.55 46.57 -1.50
C GLY A 488 9.02 46.58 -1.71
N GLN A 489 8.53 46.66 -2.94
CA GLN A 489 7.10 46.49 -3.19
C GLN A 489 6.75 45.00 -3.35
N VAL A 490 5.74 44.56 -2.59
CA VAL A 490 5.10 43.23 -2.77
C VAL A 490 4.74 43.07 -4.25
N MET A 491 5.23 42.06 -4.89
CA MET A 491 4.92 41.76 -6.28
C MET A 491 3.42 41.82 -6.50
N ALA A 492 2.99 42.69 -7.42
CA ALA A 492 1.59 42.81 -7.78
C ALA A 492 1.03 41.41 -8.06
N GLU A 493 -0.16 41.12 -7.58
CA GLU A 493 -0.77 39.79 -7.73
C GLU A 493 -0.79 39.28 -9.19
N SER A 494 -0.88 40.19 -10.15
CA SER A 494 -0.80 39.92 -11.59
C SER A 494 0.53 39.24 -12.04
N ASN A 495 1.64 39.57 -11.37
CA ASN A 495 2.95 39.00 -11.71
C ASN A 495 3.18 37.58 -11.14
N MET A 496 2.31 37.10 -10.26
CA MET A 496 2.44 35.74 -9.71
C MET A 496 2.18 34.63 -10.72
N LEU A 497 1.56 34.91 -11.87
CA LEU A 497 1.30 33.97 -12.95
C LEU A 497 2.37 33.99 -14.04
N ALA A 498 3.24 35.00 -14.07
CA ALA A 498 4.27 35.14 -15.07
C ALA A 498 5.59 34.53 -14.59
N ASP A 499 6.12 33.57 -15.33
CA ASP A 499 7.52 33.19 -15.24
C ASP A 499 8.29 34.24 -16.07
N ARG A 500 9.14 35.01 -15.40
CA ARG A 500 9.96 36.03 -16.08
C ARG A 500 10.93 35.34 -17.02
N ASP A 501 11.13 35.91 -18.18
CA ASP A 501 12.11 35.48 -19.18
C ASP A 501 11.86 34.11 -19.85
N GLU A 502 10.66 33.53 -19.69
CA GLU A 502 10.31 32.24 -20.30
C GLU A 502 9.18 32.39 -21.35
N ASP A 503 9.25 31.61 -22.44
CA ASP A 503 8.21 31.54 -23.47
C ASP A 503 6.99 30.70 -23.03
N PHE A 504 6.85 30.43 -21.76
CA PHE A 504 5.76 29.69 -21.17
C PHE A 504 5.51 30.10 -19.70
N ASN A 505 4.38 29.67 -19.18
CA ASN A 505 4.00 29.87 -17.79
C ASN A 505 3.75 28.53 -17.12
N THR A 506 4.62 28.16 -16.18
CA THR A 506 4.56 26.85 -15.49
C THR A 506 3.32 26.70 -14.62
N ARG A 507 2.84 27.78 -13.99
CA ARG A 507 1.61 27.75 -13.17
C ARG A 507 0.37 27.55 -14.03
N TYR A 508 0.29 28.25 -15.14
CA TYR A 508 -0.78 28.05 -16.12
C TYR A 508 -0.70 26.66 -16.75
N GLY A 509 0.50 26.19 -17.09
CA GLY A 509 0.73 24.83 -17.58
C GLY A 509 0.25 23.77 -16.60
N SER A 510 0.57 23.94 -15.31
CA SER A 510 0.09 23.05 -14.26
C SER A 510 -1.45 23.03 -14.12
N PHE A 511 -2.09 24.19 -14.22
CA PHE A 511 -3.55 24.29 -14.21
C PHE A 511 -4.20 23.61 -15.43
N ARG A 512 -3.70 23.91 -16.64
CA ARG A 512 -4.21 23.30 -17.88
C ARG A 512 -3.96 21.80 -17.91
N GLY A 513 -2.78 21.38 -17.49
CA GLY A 513 -2.46 19.95 -17.38
C GLY A 513 -3.42 19.21 -16.44
N TRP A 514 -3.76 19.83 -15.31
CA TRP A 514 -4.74 19.27 -14.38
C TRP A 514 -6.15 19.19 -15.01
N GLN A 515 -6.60 20.24 -15.72
CA GLN A 515 -7.88 20.22 -16.42
C GLN A 515 -7.94 19.10 -17.47
N MET A 516 -6.91 18.99 -18.31
CA MET A 516 -6.83 17.93 -19.33
C MET A 516 -6.81 16.53 -18.70
N ALA A 517 -6.13 16.36 -17.57
CA ALA A 517 -6.09 15.08 -16.86
C ALA A 517 -7.48 14.68 -16.34
N ILE A 518 -8.23 15.61 -15.73
CA ILE A 518 -9.59 15.34 -15.24
C ILE A 518 -10.53 14.96 -16.38
N GLU A 519 -10.38 15.59 -17.55
CA GLU A 519 -11.23 15.32 -18.72
C GLU A 519 -11.00 13.91 -19.30
N ARG A 520 -9.76 13.38 -19.19
CA ARG A 520 -9.37 12.13 -19.84
C ARG A 520 -9.33 10.91 -18.93
N VAL A 521 -8.92 11.11 -17.66
CA VAL A 521 -8.82 10.00 -16.72
C VAL A 521 -10.21 9.54 -16.28
N LYS A 522 -10.49 8.26 -16.39
CA LYS A 522 -11.74 7.65 -15.93
C LYS A 522 -11.95 7.88 -14.43
N PRO A 523 -13.16 8.13 -13.96
CA PRO A 523 -13.43 8.32 -12.53
C PRO A 523 -13.32 6.99 -11.76
N ILE A 524 -12.96 7.10 -10.47
CA ILE A 524 -13.14 6.01 -9.52
C ILE A 524 -14.63 5.95 -9.13
N PRO A 525 -15.26 4.75 -9.11
CA PRO A 525 -16.65 4.61 -8.73
C PRO A 525 -16.97 5.17 -7.34
N ARG A 526 -18.11 5.83 -7.19
CA ARG A 526 -18.59 6.41 -5.93
C ARG A 526 -19.92 5.77 -5.54
N HIS A 527 -19.86 4.68 -4.81
CA HIS A 527 -21.02 3.99 -4.26
C HIS A 527 -20.75 3.58 -2.82
N THR A 528 -21.80 3.48 -2.04
CA THR A 528 -21.73 3.03 -0.65
C THR A 528 -21.66 1.51 -0.55
N ALA A 529 -21.18 1.00 0.58
CA ALA A 529 -21.26 -0.41 0.89
C ALA A 529 -22.74 -0.85 0.97
N ARG A 530 -23.10 -1.91 0.23
CA ARG A 530 -24.44 -2.49 0.26
C ARG A 530 -24.53 -3.47 1.43
N LEU A 531 -24.79 -2.96 2.61
CA LEU A 531 -24.89 -3.76 3.83
C LEU A 531 -26.33 -4.11 4.15
N ASN A 532 -26.55 -5.35 4.57
CA ASN A 532 -27.81 -5.87 5.07
C ASN A 532 -27.52 -6.74 6.30
N LEU A 533 -27.26 -6.10 7.44
CA LEU A 533 -26.92 -6.80 8.68
C LEU A 533 -28.14 -7.55 9.23
N SER A 534 -29.34 -7.01 9.06
CA SER A 534 -30.59 -7.69 9.41
C SER A 534 -30.72 -9.00 8.63
N GLY A 535 -30.52 -8.98 7.32
CA GLY A 535 -30.54 -10.19 6.50
C GLY A 535 -29.49 -11.22 6.94
N LEU A 536 -28.29 -10.75 7.31
CA LEU A 536 -27.22 -11.60 7.82
C LEU A 536 -27.59 -12.32 9.13
N VAL A 537 -28.18 -11.58 10.09
CA VAL A 537 -28.64 -12.10 11.38
C VAL A 537 -29.77 -13.11 11.20
N LEU A 538 -30.74 -12.77 10.36
CA LEU A 538 -31.89 -13.65 10.07
C LEU A 538 -31.50 -14.94 9.35
N ALA A 539 -30.55 -14.85 8.40
CA ALA A 539 -30.03 -16.02 7.67
C ALA A 539 -29.29 -17.01 8.58
N LYS A 540 -28.83 -16.58 9.76
CA LYS A 540 -28.18 -17.40 10.78
C LYS A 540 -29.17 -17.90 11.85
N GLU A 541 -30.46 -17.56 11.75
CA GLU A 541 -31.52 -17.97 12.68
C GLU A 541 -31.18 -17.63 14.13
N LEU A 542 -30.49 -16.51 14.38
CA LEU A 542 -30.10 -16.06 15.71
C LEU A 542 -31.36 -15.62 16.48
N ALA A 543 -31.56 -16.14 17.69
CA ALA A 543 -32.79 -15.93 18.43
C ALA A 543 -32.77 -14.65 19.29
N ASN A 544 -31.60 -14.25 19.77
CA ASN A 544 -31.47 -13.17 20.75
C ASN A 544 -30.20 -12.33 20.53
N THR A 545 -30.13 -11.20 21.22
CA THR A 545 -29.03 -10.23 21.13
C THR A 545 -27.69 -10.77 21.61
N ASP A 546 -27.67 -11.72 22.57
CA ASP A 546 -26.43 -12.39 23.00
C ASP A 546 -25.81 -13.18 21.85
N GLU A 547 -26.61 -13.97 21.13
CA GLU A 547 -26.18 -14.74 19.97
C GLU A 547 -25.71 -13.84 18.84
N VAL A 548 -26.35 -12.69 18.62
CA VAL A 548 -25.93 -11.69 17.63
C VAL A 548 -24.56 -11.12 17.97
N VAL A 549 -24.34 -10.73 19.22
CA VAL A 549 -23.04 -10.19 19.67
C VAL A 549 -21.96 -11.25 19.56
N ASP A 550 -22.23 -12.50 19.97
CA ASP A 550 -21.27 -13.61 19.83
C ASP A 550 -20.94 -13.90 18.37
N TYR A 551 -21.94 -13.89 17.50
CA TYR A 551 -21.72 -14.04 16.05
C TYR A 551 -20.87 -12.91 15.46
N PHE A 552 -21.11 -11.65 15.85
CA PHE A 552 -20.29 -10.53 15.40
C PHE A 552 -18.85 -10.63 15.92
N ILE A 553 -18.67 -11.02 17.19
CA ILE A 553 -17.33 -11.25 17.74
C ILE A 553 -16.60 -12.33 16.94
N ALA A 554 -17.23 -13.48 16.74
CA ALA A 554 -16.63 -14.59 15.99
C ALA A 554 -16.30 -14.22 14.52
N ARG A 555 -17.14 -13.39 13.90
CA ARG A 555 -16.99 -12.98 12.51
C ARG A 555 -15.89 -11.93 12.33
N PHE A 556 -15.84 -10.91 13.18
CA PHE A 556 -15.01 -9.74 12.99
C PHE A 556 -13.71 -9.76 13.79
N MET A 557 -13.69 -10.37 14.98
CA MET A 557 -12.56 -10.31 15.90
C MET A 557 -11.65 -11.54 15.76
N ARG A 558 -10.34 -11.33 15.94
CA ARG A 558 -9.37 -12.43 16.13
C ARG A 558 -9.00 -12.59 17.61
N VAL A 559 -9.03 -11.50 18.34
CA VAL A 559 -8.93 -11.47 19.79
C VAL A 559 -10.31 -11.13 20.34
N ALA A 560 -10.88 -12.02 21.15
CA ALA A 560 -12.18 -11.76 21.74
C ALA A 560 -12.11 -10.56 22.70
N PRO A 561 -13.07 -9.64 22.68
CA PRO A 561 -13.12 -8.55 23.64
C PRO A 561 -13.38 -9.12 25.05
N GLY A 562 -12.95 -8.37 26.08
CA GLY A 562 -13.19 -8.78 27.46
C GLY A 562 -14.68 -8.95 27.78
N ALA A 563 -14.99 -9.77 28.79
CA ALA A 563 -16.39 -10.08 29.19
C ALA A 563 -17.23 -8.82 29.49
N ASP A 564 -16.60 -7.75 29.98
CA ASP A 564 -17.27 -6.47 30.23
C ASP A 564 -17.68 -5.77 28.93
N SER A 565 -16.81 -5.77 27.91
CA SER A 565 -17.10 -5.21 26.58
C SER A 565 -18.25 -6.00 25.92
N ARG A 566 -18.22 -7.34 26.00
CA ARG A 566 -19.31 -8.18 25.50
C ARG A 566 -20.63 -7.82 26.16
N ARG A 567 -20.68 -7.76 27.53
CA ARG A 567 -21.91 -7.39 28.26
C ARG A 567 -22.41 -6.00 27.90
N MET A 568 -21.50 -5.05 27.72
CA MET A 568 -21.82 -3.69 27.28
C MET A 568 -22.51 -3.70 25.89
N LEU A 569 -21.96 -4.47 24.93
CA LEU A 569 -22.56 -4.58 23.59
C LEU A 569 -23.94 -5.21 23.60
N VAL A 570 -24.16 -6.29 24.39
CA VAL A 570 -25.49 -6.93 24.56
C VAL A 570 -26.46 -5.95 25.20
N GLY A 571 -26.04 -5.27 26.29
CA GLY A 571 -26.87 -4.27 26.97
C GLY A 571 -27.25 -3.11 26.05
N PHE A 572 -26.29 -2.60 25.27
CA PHE A 572 -26.54 -1.56 24.28
C PHE A 572 -27.55 -2.01 23.22
N LEU A 573 -27.39 -3.22 22.68
CA LEU A 573 -28.29 -3.74 21.65
C LEU A 573 -29.70 -3.94 22.19
N ASN A 574 -29.85 -4.46 23.43
CA ASN A 574 -31.13 -4.57 24.12
C ASN A 574 -31.81 -3.21 24.34
N GLU A 575 -31.04 -2.18 24.73
CA GLU A 575 -31.57 -0.82 24.94
C GLU A 575 -32.07 -0.21 23.62
N GLU A 576 -31.30 -0.33 22.54
CA GLU A 576 -31.67 0.22 21.24
C GLU A 576 -32.86 -0.51 20.58
N LEU A 577 -32.96 -1.82 20.76
CA LEU A 577 -34.07 -2.62 20.22
C LEU A 577 -35.32 -2.61 21.13
N GLY A 578 -35.17 -2.30 22.42
CA GLY A 578 -36.23 -2.41 23.42
C GLY A 578 -36.62 -3.86 23.76
N THR A 579 -35.90 -4.85 23.21
CA THR A 579 -36.10 -6.29 23.42
C THR A 579 -34.80 -7.05 23.22
N SER A 580 -34.68 -8.23 23.79
CA SER A 580 -33.61 -9.18 23.48
C SER A 580 -33.97 -10.14 22.34
N SER A 581 -35.24 -10.20 21.93
CA SER A 581 -35.73 -11.10 20.90
C SER A 581 -35.51 -10.53 19.49
N ILE A 582 -34.80 -11.26 18.67
CA ILE A 582 -34.55 -10.88 17.27
C ILE A 582 -35.83 -10.96 16.43
N ASP A 583 -36.70 -11.91 16.72
CA ASP A 583 -37.98 -12.03 15.99
C ASP A 583 -38.88 -10.81 16.20
N GLU A 584 -38.89 -10.23 17.41
CA GLU A 584 -39.63 -8.99 17.71
C GLU A 584 -38.99 -7.77 17.01
N ALA A 585 -37.68 -7.73 16.87
CA ALA A 585 -36.92 -6.60 16.32
C ALA A 585 -36.71 -6.66 14.80
N LYS A 586 -37.06 -7.76 14.14
CA LYS A 586 -36.64 -8.09 12.73
C LYS A 586 -36.93 -7.01 11.69
N THR A 587 -37.91 -6.14 11.92
CA THR A 587 -38.32 -5.10 10.96
C THR A 587 -37.61 -3.76 11.14
N TYR A 588 -36.90 -3.56 12.28
CA TYR A 588 -36.27 -2.26 12.61
C TYR A 588 -34.87 -2.38 13.21
N MET A 589 -34.28 -3.57 13.25
CA MET A 589 -32.98 -3.81 13.91
C MET A 589 -31.75 -3.30 13.14
N GLU A 590 -31.84 -2.96 11.84
CA GLU A 590 -30.67 -2.66 10.98
C GLU A 590 -29.77 -1.56 11.56
N ASP A 591 -30.34 -0.43 11.99
CA ASP A 591 -29.56 0.68 12.53
C ASP A 591 -28.91 0.33 13.87
N ALA A 592 -29.62 -0.40 14.74
CA ALA A 592 -29.09 -0.88 16.02
C ALA A 592 -27.93 -1.87 15.80
N LEU A 593 -28.06 -2.79 14.84
CA LEU A 593 -26.99 -3.71 14.45
C LEU A 593 -25.75 -2.96 13.91
N ARG A 594 -25.95 -1.96 13.06
CA ARG A 594 -24.83 -1.12 12.56
C ARG A 594 -24.14 -0.36 13.68
N MET A 595 -24.88 0.18 14.64
CA MET A 595 -24.30 0.86 15.79
C MET A 595 -23.52 -0.10 16.69
N ALA A 596 -24.07 -1.28 16.99
CA ALA A 596 -23.39 -2.32 17.77
C ALA A 596 -22.11 -2.79 17.06
N LEU A 597 -22.18 -3.00 15.74
CA LEU A 597 -21.01 -3.36 14.95
C LEU A 597 -19.96 -2.24 14.94
N HIS A 598 -20.36 -0.98 14.81
CA HIS A 598 -19.43 0.15 14.91
C HIS A 598 -18.70 0.18 16.26
N LEU A 599 -19.43 -0.05 17.37
CA LEU A 599 -18.82 -0.15 18.70
C LEU A 599 -17.81 -1.30 18.77
N LEU A 600 -18.13 -2.45 18.18
CA LEU A 600 -17.23 -3.61 18.12
C LEU A 600 -15.97 -3.31 17.29
N LEU A 601 -16.12 -2.76 16.08
CA LEU A 601 -15.00 -2.43 15.19
C LEU A 601 -14.12 -1.27 15.72
N SER A 602 -14.63 -0.53 16.71
CA SER A 602 -13.87 0.53 17.40
C SER A 602 -13.07 0.01 18.60
N GLN A 603 -13.18 -1.28 18.95
CA GLN A 603 -12.42 -1.88 20.06
C GLN A 603 -10.94 -1.99 19.68
N PRO A 604 -10.02 -1.88 20.68
CA PRO A 604 -8.59 -2.09 20.45
C PRO A 604 -8.26 -3.47 19.84
N GLU A 605 -8.99 -4.50 20.26
CA GLU A 605 -8.81 -5.88 19.81
C GLU A 605 -9.10 -6.06 18.32
N TYR A 606 -9.96 -5.21 17.74
CA TYR A 606 -10.22 -5.23 16.29
C TYR A 606 -9.00 -4.78 15.47
N GLN A 607 -8.09 -4.02 16.04
CA GLN A 607 -6.88 -3.55 15.38
C GLN A 607 -5.85 -4.67 15.19
N LEU A 608 -6.06 -5.82 15.85
CA LEU A 608 -5.17 -6.98 15.88
C LEU A 608 -5.59 -8.03 14.84
N GLY A 609 -4.57 -8.70 14.23
CA GLY A 609 -4.74 -9.74 13.24
C GLY A 609 -3.95 -11.01 13.51
#